data_6f4b2598b4bc7898024d9998b973a40f
#
_entry.id   6f4b2598b4bc7898024d9998b973a40f
#
_cell.length_a   1.000
_cell.length_b   1.000
_cell.length_c   1.000
_cell.angle_alpha   90.00
_cell.angle_beta   90.00
_cell.angle_gamma   90.00
#
_symmetry.space_group_name_H-M   'P 1'
#
loop_
_entity.id
_entity.type
_entity.pdbx_description
1 polymer ?
#
loop_
_entity_poly.entity_id
_entity_poly.type
_entity_poly.pdbx_seq_one_letter_code
_entity_poly.pdbx_strand_id
1 'polypeptide(L)'
;TFSAAGTEGKVDLSIDKHKYLANIFEDMALIQSNSELISKYTKMMGEQLARTVEDDIWAELDGFNGSVNLGTDNTFAVGDLESILSTLYSYDIDPNTCSIALNNELVADFMNPSTGVASYFIRKDAGGDGGELRTGAVGLVYGMDVFYSRAISSSASTGAVVGAVYPPEACAFAAQQDVRVQAQYDVEYLGTKVVTDMIYGAKLIDESGHNMGLNLKNP
;
A
#
# COMPACT_ATOMS: atom_id res chain seq x y z
N THR A 1 -19.90 33.24 21.09
CA THR A 1 -20.94 32.31 20.58
C THR A 1 -20.23 31.16 19.97
N PHE A 2 -20.23 30.00 20.64
CA PHE A 2 -19.74 28.77 20.01
C PHE A 2 -20.73 28.39 18.92
N SER A 3 -20.27 28.28 17.69
CA SER A 3 -21.06 27.67 16.61
C SER A 3 -21.24 26.20 16.97
N ALA A 4 -22.47 25.71 16.87
CA ALA A 4 -22.77 24.32 17.11
C ALA A 4 -21.96 23.42 16.20
N ALA A 5 -21.54 22.31 16.76
CA ALA A 5 -20.78 21.26 16.13
C ALA A 5 -21.20 20.97 14.69
N GLY A 6 -20.21 20.79 13.83
CA GLY A 6 -20.42 20.23 12.50
C GLY A 6 -21.17 18.90 12.61
N THR A 7 -21.87 18.53 11.59
CA THR A 7 -22.50 17.20 11.46
C THR A 7 -21.40 16.16 11.58
N GLU A 8 -21.46 15.32 12.62
CA GLU A 8 -20.52 14.22 12.77
C GLU A 8 -20.76 13.24 11.60
N GLY A 9 -19.78 13.13 10.72
CA GLY A 9 -19.78 12.11 9.68
C GLY A 9 -19.53 10.73 10.31
N LYS A 10 -20.17 9.71 9.78
CA LYS A 10 -19.98 8.31 10.19
C LYS A 10 -19.50 7.49 9.02
N VAL A 11 -18.34 6.88 9.16
CA VAL A 11 -17.83 5.89 8.20
C VAL A 11 -17.98 4.50 8.82
N ASP A 12 -18.74 3.63 8.17
CA ASP A 12 -18.92 2.25 8.59
C ASP A 12 -17.88 1.36 7.90
N LEU A 13 -17.03 0.70 8.67
CA LEU A 13 -16.11 -0.32 8.20
C LEU A 13 -16.80 -1.69 8.23
N SER A 14 -17.01 -2.27 7.06
CA SER A 14 -17.55 -3.62 6.92
C SER A 14 -16.42 -4.63 6.73
N ILE A 15 -16.49 -5.77 7.43
CA ILE A 15 -15.58 -6.89 7.24
C ILE A 15 -16.28 -7.86 6.30
N ASP A 16 -16.03 -7.75 5.01
CA ASP A 16 -16.70 -8.48 3.94
C ASP A 16 -15.74 -9.24 3.02
N LYS A 17 -14.44 -9.05 3.19
CA LYS A 17 -13.41 -9.67 2.34
C LYS A 17 -12.90 -10.97 2.97
N HIS A 18 -13.33 -12.10 2.39
CA HIS A 18 -12.76 -13.41 2.71
C HIS A 18 -11.90 -13.88 1.54
N LYS A 19 -10.59 -13.85 1.70
CA LYS A 19 -9.62 -14.29 0.70
C LYS A 19 -9.01 -15.61 1.12
N TYR A 20 -8.87 -16.53 0.18
CA TYR A 20 -8.23 -17.82 0.42
C TYR A 20 -7.41 -18.26 -0.79
N LEU A 21 -6.40 -19.06 -0.49
CA LEU A 21 -5.60 -19.78 -1.48
C LEU A 21 -5.58 -21.26 -1.09
N ALA A 22 -5.80 -22.13 -2.07
CA ALA A 22 -5.78 -23.57 -1.86
C ALA A 22 -4.83 -24.22 -2.86
N ASN A 23 -4.05 -25.18 -2.39
CA ASN A 23 -3.18 -26.01 -3.23
C ASN A 23 -3.23 -27.47 -2.75
N ILE A 24 -3.07 -28.41 -3.69
CA ILE A 24 -3.04 -29.86 -3.42
C ILE A 24 -1.65 -30.37 -3.79
N PHE A 25 -1.02 -31.07 -2.87
CA PHE A 25 0.28 -31.72 -3.05
C PHE A 25 0.08 -33.22 -3.11
N GLU A 26 0.23 -33.78 -4.31
CA GLU A 26 0.12 -35.21 -4.54
C GLU A 26 1.28 -35.97 -3.86
N ASP A 27 0.99 -37.15 -3.31
CA ASP A 27 1.97 -37.97 -2.62
C ASP A 27 3.17 -38.34 -3.52
N MET A 28 2.93 -38.60 -4.82
CA MET A 28 4.01 -38.85 -5.77
C MET A 28 4.97 -37.67 -5.92
N ALA A 29 4.43 -36.45 -5.98
CA ALA A 29 5.25 -35.23 -6.07
C ALA A 29 6.06 -35.00 -4.80
N LEU A 30 5.49 -35.33 -3.62
CA LEU A 30 6.19 -35.24 -2.34
C LEU A 30 7.33 -36.26 -2.19
N ILE A 31 7.11 -37.50 -2.67
CA ILE A 31 8.14 -38.58 -2.61
C ILE A 31 9.31 -38.26 -3.57
N GLN A 32 9.02 -37.68 -4.72
CA GLN A 32 10.03 -37.35 -5.75
C GLN A 32 10.73 -36.01 -5.51
N SER A 33 10.18 -35.15 -4.67
CA SER A 33 10.72 -33.83 -4.34
C SER A 33 11.44 -33.79 -3.01
N ASN A 34 12.17 -32.72 -2.76
CA ASN A 34 12.78 -32.45 -1.45
C ASN A 34 11.69 -32.20 -0.42
N SER A 35 11.87 -32.71 0.84
CA SER A 35 10.92 -32.67 1.95
C SER A 35 10.40 -31.29 2.36
N GLU A 36 11.00 -30.21 1.84
CA GLU A 36 10.63 -28.82 2.15
C GLU A 36 9.57 -28.21 1.21
N LEU A 37 9.04 -29.01 0.26
CA LEU A 37 8.14 -28.49 -0.77
C LEU A 37 6.91 -27.81 -0.18
N ILE A 38 6.21 -28.45 0.74
CA ILE A 38 5.00 -27.92 1.38
C ILE A 38 5.30 -26.59 2.09
N SER A 39 6.41 -26.53 2.85
CA SER A 39 6.81 -25.33 3.59
C SER A 39 7.07 -24.14 2.66
N LYS A 40 7.77 -24.36 1.54
CA LYS A 40 8.05 -23.33 0.54
C LYS A 40 6.77 -22.80 -0.11
N TYR A 41 5.87 -23.69 -0.51
CA TYR A 41 4.60 -23.29 -1.08
C TYR A 41 3.68 -22.58 -0.09
N THR A 42 3.63 -23.03 1.16
CA THR A 42 2.86 -22.36 2.21
C THR A 42 3.34 -20.92 2.43
N LYS A 43 4.67 -20.72 2.43
CA LYS A 43 5.25 -19.37 2.48
C LYS A 43 4.83 -18.52 1.28
N MET A 44 4.92 -19.06 0.07
CA MET A 44 4.48 -18.36 -1.16
C MET A 44 2.99 -18.03 -1.14
N MET A 45 2.15 -18.90 -0.60
CA MET A 45 0.71 -18.65 -0.42
C MET A 45 0.47 -17.49 0.55
N GLY A 46 1.20 -17.44 1.67
CA GLY A 46 1.15 -16.32 2.61
C GLY A 46 1.58 -15.00 1.97
N GLU A 47 2.68 -14.99 1.22
CA GLU A 47 3.15 -13.81 0.46
C GLU A 47 2.12 -13.36 -0.59
N GLN A 48 1.49 -14.29 -1.29
CA GLN A 48 0.47 -13.96 -2.28
C GLN A 48 -0.80 -13.38 -1.61
N LEU A 49 -1.18 -13.91 -0.45
CA LEU A 49 -2.31 -13.39 0.32
C LEU A 49 -2.02 -11.96 0.81
N ALA A 50 -0.82 -11.70 1.31
CA ALA A 50 -0.38 -10.36 1.72
C ALA A 50 -0.44 -9.37 0.55
N ARG A 51 -0.03 -9.79 -0.66
CA ARG A 51 -0.15 -8.98 -1.88
C ARG A 51 -1.60 -8.65 -2.22
N THR A 52 -2.50 -9.61 -2.06
CA THR A 52 -3.94 -9.38 -2.31
C THR A 52 -4.53 -8.38 -1.32
N VAL A 53 -4.09 -8.42 -0.06
CA VAL A 53 -4.47 -7.42 0.95
C VAL A 53 -3.96 -6.03 0.57
N GLU A 54 -2.70 -5.93 0.12
CA GLU A 54 -2.10 -4.68 -0.36
C GLU A 54 -2.89 -4.10 -1.55
N ASP A 55 -3.23 -4.95 -2.53
CA ASP A 55 -4.03 -4.55 -3.70
C ASP A 55 -5.42 -4.02 -3.27
N ASP A 56 -6.07 -4.67 -2.30
CA ASP A 56 -7.38 -4.25 -1.78
C ASP A 56 -7.31 -2.94 -0.97
N ILE A 57 -6.25 -2.73 -0.18
CA ILE A 57 -6.03 -1.46 0.54
C ILE A 57 -5.77 -0.34 -0.45
N TRP A 58 -4.95 -0.61 -1.49
CA TRP A 58 -4.66 0.39 -2.50
C TRP A 58 -5.90 0.80 -3.28
N ALA A 59 -6.80 -0.14 -3.58
CA ALA A 59 -8.07 0.16 -4.24
C ALA A 59 -8.97 1.11 -3.40
N GLU A 60 -8.87 1.08 -2.07
CA GLU A 60 -9.56 2.06 -1.21
C GLU A 60 -8.84 3.42 -1.24
N LEU A 61 -7.50 3.44 -1.18
CA LEU A 61 -6.71 4.67 -1.21
C LEU A 61 -6.82 5.43 -2.54
N ASP A 62 -7.05 4.72 -3.66
CA ASP A 62 -7.35 5.33 -4.96
C ASP A 62 -8.60 6.23 -4.93
N GLY A 63 -9.47 6.06 -3.94
CA GLY A 63 -10.71 6.81 -3.74
C GLY A 63 -10.56 8.19 -3.11
N PHE A 64 -9.36 8.74 -2.84
CA PHE A 64 -9.21 10.08 -2.27
C PHE A 64 -9.86 11.15 -3.14
N ASN A 65 -10.59 12.07 -2.50
CA ASN A 65 -11.20 13.22 -3.17
C ASN A 65 -10.15 14.24 -3.63
N GLY A 66 -9.07 14.42 -2.85
CA GLY A 66 -7.95 15.30 -3.19
C GLY A 66 -7.05 14.69 -4.25
N SER A 67 -6.55 15.49 -5.19
CA SER A 67 -5.55 15.03 -6.15
C SER A 67 -4.60 16.15 -6.58
N VAL A 68 -3.36 15.75 -6.90
CA VAL A 68 -2.33 16.59 -7.52
C VAL A 68 -1.93 15.93 -8.83
N ASN A 69 -1.96 16.68 -9.93
CA ASN A 69 -1.46 16.20 -11.22
C ASN A 69 0.05 16.44 -11.29
N LEU A 70 0.80 15.41 -11.68
CA LEU A 70 2.22 15.53 -11.97
C LEU A 70 2.42 16.41 -13.21
N GLY A 71 3.58 17.08 -13.29
CA GLY A 71 3.90 17.94 -14.42
C GLY A 71 4.22 17.16 -15.71
N THR A 72 4.62 15.90 -15.59
CA THR A 72 4.98 15.01 -16.70
C THR A 72 4.57 13.57 -16.36
N ASP A 73 4.14 12.81 -17.36
CA ASP A 73 3.73 11.41 -17.20
C ASP A 73 4.83 10.58 -16.50
N ASN A 74 4.42 9.89 -15.42
CA ASN A 74 5.27 9.02 -14.61
C ASN A 74 6.64 9.61 -14.22
N THR A 75 6.74 10.94 -14.11
CA THR A 75 7.97 11.62 -13.70
C THR A 75 7.70 12.52 -12.52
N PHE A 76 8.50 12.38 -11.47
CA PHE A 76 8.41 13.19 -10.26
C PHE A 76 9.44 14.31 -10.29
N ALA A 77 8.99 15.55 -10.26
CA ALA A 77 9.84 16.75 -10.27
C ALA A 77 9.73 17.53 -8.95
N VAL A 78 10.65 18.46 -8.73
CA VAL A 78 10.62 19.35 -7.54
C VAL A 78 9.33 20.16 -7.46
N GLY A 79 8.81 20.63 -8.60
CA GLY A 79 7.56 21.37 -8.66
C GLY A 79 6.34 20.56 -8.19
N ASP A 80 6.38 19.25 -8.36
CA ASP A 80 5.31 18.35 -7.88
C ASP A 80 5.34 18.26 -6.34
N LEU A 81 6.53 18.24 -5.72
CA LEU A 81 6.67 18.31 -4.26
C LEU A 81 6.10 19.62 -3.69
N GLU A 82 6.38 20.74 -4.34
CA GLU A 82 5.83 22.05 -3.94
C GLU A 82 4.31 22.06 -4.05
N SER A 83 3.76 21.46 -5.09
CA SER A 83 2.31 21.33 -5.32
C SER A 83 1.66 20.43 -4.26
N ILE A 84 2.30 19.32 -3.91
CA ILE A 84 1.84 18.41 -2.85
C ILE A 84 1.81 19.15 -1.52
N LEU A 85 2.91 19.80 -1.12
CA LEU A 85 2.99 20.54 0.14
C LEU A 85 1.94 21.66 0.22
N SER A 86 1.79 22.44 -0.87
CA SER A 86 0.78 23.51 -0.96
C SER A 86 -0.63 22.96 -0.78
N THR A 87 -0.92 21.80 -1.38
CA THR A 87 -2.24 21.16 -1.28
C THR A 87 -2.48 20.59 0.11
N LEU A 88 -1.49 19.92 0.73
CA LEU A 88 -1.59 19.42 2.11
C LEU A 88 -1.87 20.55 3.10
N TYR A 89 -1.14 21.67 3.00
CA TYR A 89 -1.40 22.84 3.83
C TYR A 89 -2.78 23.47 3.59
N SER A 90 -3.30 23.41 2.35
CA SER A 90 -4.66 23.87 2.07
C SER A 90 -5.73 23.00 2.70
N TYR A 91 -5.42 21.72 2.98
CA TYR A 91 -6.29 20.76 3.67
C TYR A 91 -6.05 20.70 5.18
N ASP A 92 -5.14 21.55 5.68
CA ASP A 92 -4.75 21.59 7.11
C ASP A 92 -4.14 20.28 7.62
N ILE A 93 -3.45 19.56 6.72
CA ILE A 93 -2.74 18.30 7.02
C ILE A 93 -1.26 18.59 7.26
N ASP A 94 -0.71 18.09 8.38
CA ASP A 94 0.72 18.20 8.68
C ASP A 94 1.52 17.19 7.84
N PRO A 95 2.42 17.65 6.95
CA PRO A 95 3.25 16.76 6.14
C PRO A 95 4.09 15.77 6.96
N ASN A 96 4.52 16.16 8.17
CA ASN A 96 5.35 15.28 9.01
C ASN A 96 4.63 14.03 9.51
N THR A 97 3.31 14.01 9.47
CA THR A 97 2.50 12.83 9.83
C THR A 97 2.18 11.94 8.62
N CYS A 98 2.44 12.44 7.42
CA CYS A 98 2.08 11.77 6.19
C CYS A 98 3.16 10.81 5.69
N SER A 99 2.70 9.82 4.93
CA SER A 99 3.53 8.92 4.13
C SER A 99 3.21 9.08 2.66
N ILE A 100 4.22 8.91 1.81
CA ILE A 100 4.08 8.93 0.36
C ILE A 100 4.25 7.50 -0.14
N ALA A 101 3.22 6.93 -0.77
CA ALA A 101 3.32 5.67 -1.48
C ALA A 101 3.40 5.92 -2.99
N LEU A 102 4.39 5.32 -3.65
CA LEU A 102 4.70 5.54 -5.05
C LEU A 102 4.87 4.22 -5.81
N ASN A 103 4.67 4.26 -7.12
CA ASN A 103 5.05 3.18 -8.01
C ASN A 103 6.58 3.10 -8.19
N ASN A 104 7.06 2.07 -8.90
CA ASN A 104 8.50 1.85 -9.11
C ASN A 104 9.18 2.93 -9.95
N GLU A 105 8.46 3.55 -10.88
CA GLU A 105 9.02 4.57 -11.77
C GLU A 105 9.27 5.87 -11.01
N LEU A 106 8.28 6.34 -10.26
CA LEU A 106 8.39 7.54 -9.45
C LEU A 106 9.43 7.39 -8.33
N VAL A 107 9.54 6.21 -7.72
CA VAL A 107 10.59 5.95 -6.72
C VAL A 107 11.98 6.05 -7.35
N ALA A 108 12.16 5.61 -8.59
CA ALA A 108 13.45 5.74 -9.29
C ALA A 108 13.84 7.21 -9.51
N ASP A 109 12.87 8.11 -9.71
CA ASP A 109 13.11 9.55 -9.88
C ASP A 109 13.70 10.21 -8.64
N PHE A 110 13.34 9.72 -7.43
CA PHE A 110 13.97 10.19 -6.19
C PHE A 110 15.46 9.87 -6.10
N MET A 111 15.93 8.88 -6.83
CA MET A 111 17.34 8.52 -6.89
C MET A 111 18.06 9.16 -8.09
N ASN A 112 17.32 9.77 -9.01
CA ASN A 112 17.87 10.36 -10.22
C ASN A 112 18.26 11.83 -9.99
N PRO A 113 19.53 12.20 -10.03
CA PRO A 113 19.96 13.58 -9.82
C PRO A 113 19.46 14.56 -10.89
N SER A 114 19.03 14.06 -12.06
CA SER A 114 18.54 14.90 -13.15
C SER A 114 17.16 15.49 -12.88
N THR A 115 16.33 14.86 -12.04
CA THR A 115 14.99 15.36 -11.67
C THR A 115 15.05 16.50 -10.64
N GLY A 116 16.19 16.70 -10.00
CA GLY A 116 16.40 17.67 -8.92
C GLY A 116 15.80 17.23 -7.56
N VAL A 117 14.93 16.22 -7.55
CA VAL A 117 14.28 15.72 -6.33
C VAL A 117 15.29 15.04 -5.40
N ALA A 118 16.32 14.40 -5.95
CA ALA A 118 17.35 13.72 -5.19
C ALA A 118 18.07 14.60 -4.15
N SER A 119 18.10 15.93 -4.35
CA SER A 119 18.68 16.88 -3.41
C SER A 119 17.86 17.10 -2.13
N TYR A 120 16.55 16.82 -2.19
CA TYR A 120 15.59 16.93 -1.07
C TYR A 120 15.33 15.57 -0.42
N PHE A 121 15.77 14.50 -1.07
CA PHE A 121 15.53 13.14 -0.62
C PHE A 121 16.65 12.66 0.30
N ILE A 122 16.33 12.33 1.53
CA ILE A 122 17.26 11.74 2.49
C ILE A 122 17.04 10.24 2.50
N ARG A 123 18.04 9.49 2.03
CA ARG A 123 18.01 8.04 2.09
C ARG A 123 18.14 7.59 3.55
N LYS A 124 17.27 6.75 4.01
CA LYS A 124 17.29 6.24 5.39
C LYS A 124 18.48 5.33 5.68
N ASP A 125 19.07 4.70 4.66
CA ASP A 125 20.28 3.90 4.81
C ASP A 125 21.53 4.72 5.19
N ALA A 126 21.55 6.02 4.89
CA ALA A 126 22.64 6.92 5.23
C ALA A 126 22.70 7.30 6.73
N GLY A 127 21.65 7.06 7.49
CA GLY A 127 21.53 7.39 8.92
C GLY A 127 22.19 6.40 9.88
N GLY A 128 22.68 5.27 9.42
CA GLY A 128 23.49 4.32 10.22
C GLY A 128 22.73 3.47 11.24
N ASP A 129 21.42 3.61 11.35
CA ASP A 129 20.58 2.74 12.20
C ASP A 129 19.83 1.73 11.34
N GLY A 130 20.33 0.51 11.23
CA GLY A 130 19.83 -0.58 10.36
C GLY A 130 18.37 -1.03 10.62
N GLY A 131 17.58 -0.23 11.36
CA GLY A 131 16.18 -0.46 11.62
C GLY A 131 15.25 -0.13 10.44
N GLU A 132 15.65 0.77 9.58
CA GLU A 132 14.78 1.40 8.59
C GLU A 132 14.61 0.58 7.28
N LEU A 133 15.62 -0.20 6.92
CA LEU A 133 15.49 -1.23 5.87
C LEU A 133 14.42 -2.30 6.19
N ARG A 134 14.06 -2.43 7.47
CA ARG A 134 13.05 -3.39 7.93
C ARG A 134 11.62 -2.87 7.80
N THR A 135 11.42 -1.55 7.70
CA THR A 135 10.11 -0.91 7.62
C THR A 135 9.60 -0.73 6.19
N GLY A 136 10.45 -0.98 5.18
CA GLY A 136 10.09 -0.82 3.77
C GLY A 136 10.08 0.63 3.28
N ALA A 137 10.43 1.61 4.13
CA ALA A 137 10.57 2.99 3.71
C ALA A 137 11.86 3.17 2.90
N VAL A 138 11.74 3.77 1.72
CA VAL A 138 12.87 4.01 0.80
C VAL A 138 13.67 5.23 1.24
N GLY A 139 13.01 6.23 1.79
CA GLY A 139 13.67 7.46 2.23
C GLY A 139 12.70 8.45 2.86
N LEU A 140 13.19 9.68 3.07
CA LEU A 140 12.45 10.78 3.69
C LEU A 140 12.49 12.02 2.79
N VAL A 141 11.34 12.66 2.58
CA VAL A 141 11.22 13.93 1.86
C VAL A 141 10.33 14.87 2.66
N TYR A 142 10.83 16.03 3.04
CA TYR A 142 10.11 17.04 3.84
C TYR A 142 9.40 16.47 5.08
N GLY A 143 10.00 15.46 5.74
CA GLY A 143 9.42 14.81 6.90
C GLY A 143 8.47 13.66 6.59
N MET A 144 8.08 13.46 5.32
CA MET A 144 7.24 12.37 4.87
C MET A 144 8.06 11.13 4.53
N ASP A 145 7.66 9.97 5.03
CA ASP A 145 8.24 8.68 4.67
C ASP A 145 7.81 8.25 3.27
N VAL A 146 8.78 7.86 2.44
CA VAL A 146 8.52 7.39 1.07
C VAL A 146 8.53 5.87 1.04
N PHE A 147 7.44 5.27 0.57
CA PHE A 147 7.28 3.83 0.40
C PHE A 147 7.11 3.47 -1.07
N TYR A 148 7.61 2.31 -1.42
CA TYR A 148 7.32 1.66 -2.68
C TYR A 148 6.14 0.71 -2.51
N SER A 149 5.15 0.78 -3.40
CA SER A 149 4.10 -0.22 -3.51
C SER A 149 3.98 -0.72 -4.94
N ARG A 150 3.97 -2.06 -5.09
CA ARG A 150 3.77 -2.69 -6.38
C ARG A 150 2.28 -2.70 -6.80
N ALA A 151 1.36 -2.49 -5.86
CA ALA A 151 -0.07 -2.42 -6.13
C ALA A 151 -0.44 -1.17 -6.94
N ILE A 152 0.44 -0.14 -6.89
CA ILE A 152 0.24 1.11 -7.61
C ILE A 152 0.57 0.92 -9.09
N SER A 153 -0.36 1.34 -9.95
CA SER A 153 -0.19 1.26 -11.39
C SER A 153 0.98 2.14 -11.89
N SER A 154 1.75 1.62 -12.85
CA SER A 154 2.72 2.39 -13.63
C SER A 154 2.13 2.86 -14.98
N SER A 155 0.80 3.00 -15.05
CA SER A 155 0.13 3.43 -16.29
C SER A 155 0.42 4.90 -16.59
N ALA A 156 0.92 5.18 -17.78
CA ALA A 156 1.08 6.54 -18.31
C ALA A 156 -0.23 7.15 -18.85
N SER A 157 -1.39 6.54 -18.57
CA SER A 157 -2.67 7.07 -19.02
C SER A 157 -3.03 8.34 -18.23
N THR A 158 -3.55 9.35 -18.94
CA THR A 158 -4.06 10.60 -18.33
C THR A 158 -5.04 10.29 -17.19
N GLY A 159 -4.82 10.89 -16.03
CA GLY A 159 -5.64 10.72 -14.84
C GLY A 159 -5.41 9.42 -14.07
N ALA A 160 -4.49 8.55 -14.50
CA ALA A 160 -4.13 7.35 -13.73
C ALA A 160 -3.47 7.75 -12.40
N VAL A 161 -3.88 7.10 -11.31
CA VAL A 161 -3.26 7.30 -10.00
C VAL A 161 -1.97 6.50 -9.93
N VAL A 162 -0.87 7.20 -9.73
CA VAL A 162 0.51 6.66 -9.72
C VAL A 162 1.18 6.76 -8.36
N GLY A 163 0.50 7.36 -7.41
CA GLY A 163 0.93 7.48 -6.02
C GLY A 163 -0.17 8.08 -5.15
N ALA A 164 0.03 8.06 -3.85
CA ALA A 164 -0.80 8.77 -2.89
C ALA A 164 0.02 9.30 -1.71
N VAL A 165 -0.47 10.37 -1.11
CA VAL A 165 0.06 10.97 0.12
C VAL A 165 -1.03 10.97 1.17
N TYR A 166 -0.79 10.33 2.30
CA TYR A 166 -1.82 10.16 3.32
C TYR A 166 -1.21 9.99 4.72
N PRO A 167 -1.90 10.46 5.77
CA PRO A 167 -1.58 10.12 7.14
C PRO A 167 -2.11 8.71 7.49
N PRO A 168 -1.62 8.08 8.58
CA PRO A 168 -2.05 6.74 8.99
C PRO A 168 -3.55 6.61 9.24
N GLU A 169 -4.22 7.70 9.64
CA GLU A 169 -5.65 7.73 9.95
C GLU A 169 -6.54 7.73 8.70
N ALA A 170 -5.98 7.92 7.51
CA ALA A 170 -6.75 8.02 6.27
C ALA A 170 -7.42 6.71 5.85
N CYS A 171 -6.90 5.56 6.28
CA CYS A 171 -7.45 4.25 5.97
C CYS A 171 -7.61 3.41 7.25
N ALA A 172 -8.81 2.90 7.47
CA ALA A 172 -9.09 1.93 8.51
C ALA A 172 -8.97 0.50 7.96
N PHE A 173 -8.22 -0.33 8.67
CA PHE A 173 -8.09 -1.75 8.39
C PHE A 173 -8.47 -2.55 9.63
N ALA A 174 -9.32 -3.57 9.47
CA ALA A 174 -9.68 -4.49 10.53
C ALA A 174 -9.64 -5.93 10.03
N ALA A 175 -8.88 -6.77 10.72
CA ALA A 175 -8.87 -8.21 10.50
C ALA A 175 -9.74 -8.90 11.55
N GLN A 176 -10.73 -9.66 11.12
CA GLN A 176 -11.53 -10.50 12.01
C GLN A 176 -10.81 -11.83 12.25
N GLN A 177 -10.11 -12.31 11.23
CA GLN A 177 -9.30 -13.52 11.31
C GLN A 177 -7.99 -13.27 10.60
N ASP A 178 -6.89 -13.40 11.34
CA ASP A 178 -5.54 -13.39 10.81
C ASP A 178 -5.29 -14.59 9.90
N VAL A 179 -4.16 -14.55 9.18
CA VAL A 179 -3.76 -15.63 8.27
C VAL A 179 -3.75 -16.96 8.99
N ARG A 180 -4.62 -17.85 8.53
CA ARG A 180 -4.75 -19.22 9.04
C ARG A 180 -4.34 -20.18 7.95
N VAL A 181 -3.55 -21.19 8.32
CA VAL A 181 -3.15 -22.28 7.44
C VAL A 181 -3.79 -23.58 7.93
N GLN A 182 -4.47 -24.27 7.03
CA GLN A 182 -5.09 -25.57 7.31
C GLN A 182 -4.58 -26.60 6.31
N ALA A 183 -4.23 -27.78 6.78
CA ALA A 183 -3.82 -28.91 5.96
C ALA A 183 -4.71 -30.11 6.24
N GLN A 184 -5.19 -30.76 5.18
CA GLN A 184 -5.99 -31.98 5.26
C GLN A 184 -5.57 -32.94 4.16
N TYR A 185 -5.45 -34.22 4.49
CA TYR A 185 -5.24 -35.26 3.51
C TYR A 185 -6.53 -35.56 2.75
N ASP A 186 -6.47 -35.55 1.45
CA ASP A 186 -7.59 -35.87 0.56
C ASP A 186 -7.32 -37.20 -0.13
N VAL A 187 -8.12 -38.21 0.23
CA VAL A 187 -7.99 -39.59 -0.27
C VAL A 187 -8.36 -39.69 -1.75
N GLU A 188 -9.25 -38.83 -2.24
CA GLU A 188 -9.70 -38.85 -3.62
C GLU A 188 -8.58 -38.43 -4.59
N TYR A 189 -7.75 -37.48 -4.16
CA TYR A 189 -6.64 -36.95 -4.95
C TYR A 189 -5.27 -37.53 -4.51
N LEU A 190 -5.25 -38.47 -3.57
CA LEU A 190 -4.01 -39.04 -2.99
C LEU A 190 -2.98 -37.98 -2.69
N GLY A 191 -3.40 -36.94 -1.94
CA GLY A 191 -2.53 -35.80 -1.67
C GLY A 191 -2.97 -34.99 -0.46
N THR A 192 -2.09 -34.09 -0.01
CA THR A 192 -2.36 -33.15 1.08
C THR A 192 -2.85 -31.82 0.49
N LYS A 193 -4.08 -31.44 0.83
CA LYS A 193 -4.66 -30.13 0.51
C LYS A 193 -4.28 -29.13 1.59
N VAL A 194 -3.64 -28.04 1.20
CA VAL A 194 -3.30 -26.92 2.07
C VAL A 194 -4.11 -25.71 1.66
N VAL A 195 -4.78 -25.10 2.64
CA VAL A 195 -5.58 -23.87 2.43
C VAL A 195 -5.08 -22.81 3.39
N THR A 196 -4.86 -21.62 2.84
CA THR A 196 -4.53 -20.43 3.61
C THR A 196 -5.63 -19.42 3.42
N ASP A 197 -6.21 -18.90 4.50
CA ASP A 197 -7.32 -17.96 4.44
C ASP A 197 -7.16 -16.81 5.44
N MET A 198 -7.83 -15.68 5.13
CA MET A 198 -7.89 -14.49 5.97
C MET A 198 -9.23 -13.77 5.76
N ILE A 199 -9.78 -13.19 6.84
CA ILE A 199 -11.02 -12.41 6.80
C ILE A 199 -10.73 -11.01 7.33
N TYR A 200 -10.98 -9.98 6.49
CA TYR A 200 -10.68 -8.59 6.82
C TYR A 200 -11.63 -7.62 6.13
N GLY A 201 -11.54 -6.37 6.51
CA GLY A 201 -12.13 -5.23 5.84
C GLY A 201 -11.17 -4.06 5.82
N ALA A 202 -11.22 -3.27 4.77
CA ALA A 202 -10.51 -2.01 4.64
C ALA A 202 -11.50 -0.94 4.19
N LYS A 203 -11.33 0.29 4.68
CA LYS A 203 -12.18 1.42 4.29
C LYS A 203 -11.40 2.72 4.36
N LEU A 204 -11.53 3.51 3.31
CA LEU A 204 -11.03 4.87 3.29
C LEU A 204 -11.86 5.75 4.23
N ILE A 205 -11.18 6.56 5.05
CA ILE A 205 -11.78 7.58 5.90
C ILE A 205 -11.52 8.92 5.24
N ASP A 206 -12.28 9.22 4.19
CA ASP A 206 -12.19 10.49 3.47
C ASP A 206 -13.61 10.98 3.20
N GLU A 207 -14.03 12.05 3.89
CA GLU A 207 -15.36 12.61 3.74
C GLU A 207 -15.35 13.82 2.80
N SER A 208 -16.45 14.00 2.09
CA SER A 208 -16.65 15.16 1.23
C SER A 208 -16.52 16.46 2.04
N GLY A 209 -15.45 17.21 1.77
CA GLY A 209 -15.12 18.46 2.47
C GLY A 209 -14.06 18.34 3.57
N HIS A 210 -13.61 17.13 3.90
CA HIS A 210 -12.49 16.87 4.80
C HIS A 210 -11.55 15.87 4.13
N ASN A 211 -10.72 16.39 3.22
CA ASN A 211 -9.74 15.53 2.53
C ASN A 211 -8.68 15.06 3.52
N MET A 212 -8.57 13.74 3.69
CA MET A 212 -7.58 13.10 4.58
C MET A 212 -6.29 12.72 3.86
N GLY A 213 -6.24 12.88 2.54
CA GLY A 213 -5.07 12.58 1.73
C GLY A 213 -5.23 13.05 0.30
N LEU A 214 -4.25 12.79 -0.53
CA LEU A 214 -4.26 13.14 -1.95
C LEU A 214 -3.72 12.03 -2.83
N ASN A 215 -4.32 11.91 -4.01
CA ASN A 215 -3.84 11.08 -5.09
C ASN A 215 -2.88 11.86 -6.00
N LEU A 216 -1.80 11.22 -6.41
CA LEU A 216 -0.90 11.71 -7.44
C LEU A 216 -1.34 11.10 -8.77
N LYS A 217 -1.70 11.97 -9.71
CA LYS A 217 -2.24 11.56 -11.01
C LYS A 217 -1.33 11.98 -12.14
N ASN A 218 -1.30 11.17 -13.19
CA ASN A 218 -0.70 11.56 -14.46
C ASN A 218 -1.53 12.67 -15.12
N PRO A 219 -0.85 13.63 -15.77
CA PRO A 219 -1.50 14.76 -16.44
C PRO A 219 -2.40 14.38 -17.60
#